data_77e6e1c10b2659347c65e0fe60cd49a6
#
_entry.id   77e6e1c10b2659347c65e0fe60cd49a6
#
_cell.length_a   1.000
_cell.length_b   1.000
_cell.length_c   1.000
_cell.angle_alpha   90.00
_cell.angle_beta   90.00
_cell.angle_gamma   90.00
#
_symmetry.space_group_name_H-M   'P 1'
#
loop_
_entity.id
_entity.type
_entity.pdbx_description
1 polymer ?
#
loop_
_entity_poly.entity_id
_entity_poly.type
_entity_poly.pdbx_seq_one_letter_code
_entity_poly.pdbx_strand_id
1 'polypeptide(L)' 'MKLTQQDKARLLGIDPRTLRNWRKEKPYLFEIIEKGFAFEEVVKKAQQNADELKALEEKFIQNR' A
#
# COMPACT_ATOMS: atom_id res chain seq x y z
N MET A 1 1.13 -9.89 0.10
CA MET A 1 0.35 -10.31 -1.06
C MET A 1 0.33 -9.21 -2.11
N LYS A 2 0.66 -9.55 -3.34
CA LYS A 2 0.77 -8.56 -4.41
C LYS A 2 -0.60 -8.29 -5.03
N LEU A 3 -0.98 -7.02 -5.09
CA LEU A 3 -2.25 -6.64 -5.69
C LEU A 3 -2.19 -6.79 -7.22
N THR A 4 -3.26 -7.36 -7.79
CA THR A 4 -3.41 -7.43 -9.23
C THR A 4 -3.93 -6.09 -9.74
N GLN A 5 -3.88 -5.89 -11.06
CA GLN A 5 -4.42 -4.67 -11.67
C GLN A 5 -5.93 -4.55 -11.42
N GLN A 6 -6.64 -5.67 -11.40
CA GLN A 6 -8.07 -5.68 -11.06
C GLN A 6 -8.31 -5.23 -9.62
N ASP A 7 -7.48 -5.69 -8.69
CA ASP A 7 -7.59 -5.29 -7.30
C ASP A 7 -7.36 -3.80 -7.14
N LYS A 8 -6.34 -3.28 -7.82
CA LYS A 8 -6.02 -1.85 -7.80
C LYS A 8 -7.16 -1.01 -8.35
N ALA A 9 -7.74 -1.44 -9.47
CA ALA A 9 -8.87 -0.74 -10.08
C ALA A 9 -10.07 -0.72 -9.14
N ARG A 10 -10.34 -1.85 -8.48
CA ARG A 10 -11.44 -1.94 -7.52
C ARG A 10 -11.24 -0.98 -6.35
N LEU A 11 -10.04 -0.93 -5.80
CA LEU A 11 -9.71 -0.04 -4.70
C LEU A 11 -9.81 1.44 -5.10
N LEU A 12 -9.47 1.74 -6.36
CA LEU A 12 -9.58 3.09 -6.88
C LEU A 12 -11.01 3.45 -7.29
N GLY A 13 -11.92 2.46 -7.36
CA GLY A 13 -13.28 2.69 -7.78
C GLY A 13 -13.42 2.94 -9.27
N ILE A 14 -12.54 2.36 -10.09
CA ILE A 14 -12.54 2.53 -11.54
C ILE A 14 -12.56 1.17 -12.23
N ASP A 15 -12.90 1.17 -13.52
CA ASP A 15 -12.86 -0.01 -14.36
C ASP A 15 -11.40 -0.41 -14.62
N PRO A 16 -11.08 -1.72 -14.62
CA PRO A 16 -9.72 -2.16 -14.97
C PRO A 16 -9.23 -1.66 -16.32
N ARG A 17 -10.15 -1.48 -17.29
CA ARG A 17 -9.80 -0.92 -18.60
C ARG A 17 -9.32 0.52 -18.47
N THR A 18 -9.96 1.29 -17.60
CA THR A 18 -9.55 2.67 -17.36
C THR A 18 -8.14 2.72 -16.81
N LEU A 19 -7.81 1.87 -15.86
CA LEU A 19 -6.47 1.80 -15.31
C LEU A 19 -5.45 1.42 -16.38
N ARG A 20 -5.81 0.46 -17.24
CA ARG A 20 -4.95 0.02 -18.34
C ARG A 20 -4.74 1.15 -19.35
N ASN A 21 -5.80 1.92 -19.64
CA ASN A 21 -5.71 3.06 -20.55
C ASN A 21 -4.80 4.16 -19.97
N TRP A 22 -4.86 4.38 -18.68
CA TRP A 22 -4.01 5.37 -18.04
C TRP A 22 -2.52 5.02 -18.16
N ARG A 23 -2.20 3.74 -18.22
CA ARG A 23 -0.82 3.32 -18.45
C ARG A 23 -0.28 3.87 -19.76
N LYS A 24 -1.13 3.96 -20.79
CA LYS A 24 -0.75 4.49 -22.10
C LYS A 24 -0.95 6.00 -22.20
N GLU A 25 -2.11 6.49 -21.75
CA GLU A 25 -2.52 7.87 -21.99
C GLU A 25 -2.03 8.81 -20.90
N LYS A 26 -1.90 8.32 -19.68
CA LYS A 26 -1.49 9.12 -18.54
C LYS A 26 -0.41 8.39 -17.76
N PRO A 27 0.77 8.20 -18.36
CA PRO A 27 1.81 7.39 -17.73
C PRO A 27 2.29 7.96 -16.38
N TYR A 28 2.32 9.28 -16.25
CA TYR A 28 2.72 9.91 -15.01
C TYR A 28 1.72 9.62 -13.88
N LEU A 29 0.44 9.73 -14.18
CA LEU A 29 -0.61 9.40 -13.22
C LEU A 29 -0.55 7.93 -12.83
N PHE A 30 -0.38 7.06 -13.81
CA PHE A 30 -0.26 5.62 -13.57
C PHE A 30 0.94 5.32 -12.66
N GLU A 31 2.05 5.98 -12.91
CA GLU A 31 3.26 5.81 -12.10
C GLU A 31 3.02 6.23 -10.64
N ILE A 32 2.34 7.35 -10.43
CA ILE A 32 2.00 7.82 -9.08
C ILE A 32 1.12 6.79 -8.37
N ILE A 33 0.13 6.24 -9.07
CA ILE A 33 -0.76 5.23 -8.51
C ILE A 33 0.02 3.99 -8.10
N GLU A 34 0.89 3.50 -8.97
CA GLU A 34 1.72 2.33 -8.68
C GLU A 34 2.65 2.56 -7.50
N LYS A 35 3.25 3.74 -7.43
CA LYS A 35 4.10 4.12 -6.29
C LYS A 35 3.30 4.19 -5.01
N GLY A 36 2.05 4.67 -5.09
CA GLY A 36 1.16 4.73 -3.94
C GLY A 36 0.85 3.36 -3.38
N PHE A 37 0.55 2.39 -4.24
CA PHE A 37 0.30 1.03 -3.81
C PHE A 37 1.55 0.37 -3.26
N ALA A 38 2.70 0.60 -3.88
CA ALA A 38 3.97 0.09 -3.38
C ALA A 38 4.28 0.66 -2.00
N PHE A 39 4.01 1.94 -1.80
CA PHE A 39 4.19 2.60 -0.51
C PHE A 39 3.29 2.00 0.55
N GLU A 40 2.03 1.71 0.20
CA GLU A 40 1.10 1.07 1.13
C GLU A 40 1.62 -0.29 1.60
N GLU A 41 2.19 -1.09 0.70
CA GLU A 41 2.78 -2.37 1.09
C GLU A 41 3.92 -2.19 2.09
N VAL A 42 4.77 -1.20 1.84
CA VAL A 42 5.87 -0.88 2.74
C VAL A 42 5.34 -0.44 4.11
N VAL A 43 4.31 0.40 4.13
CA VAL A 43 3.69 0.87 5.36
C VAL A 43 3.08 -0.30 6.13
N LYS A 44 2.40 -1.22 5.45
CA LYS A 44 1.81 -2.40 6.10
C LYS A 44 2.88 -3.27 6.76
N LYS A 45 3.99 -3.50 6.06
CA LYS A 45 5.11 -4.26 6.62
C LYS A 45 5.73 -3.53 7.81
N ALA A 46 5.89 -2.23 7.70
CA ALA A 46 6.43 -1.41 8.78
C ALA A 46 5.50 -1.42 9.99
N GLN A 47 4.18 -1.41 9.77
CA GLN A 47 3.21 -1.48 10.85
C GLN A 47 3.28 -2.81 11.58
N GLN A 48 3.45 -3.93 10.87
CA GLN A 48 3.61 -5.22 11.50
C GLN A 48 4.86 -5.24 12.39
N ASN A 49 5.97 -4.73 11.89
CA ASN A 49 7.20 -4.62 12.68
C ASN A 49 7.03 -3.64 13.83
N ALA A 50 6.35 -2.53 13.61
CA ALA A 50 6.10 -1.53 14.63
C ALA A 50 5.21 -2.07 15.75
N ASP A 51 4.22 -2.91 15.41
CA ASP A 51 3.36 -3.53 16.42
C ASP A 51 4.16 -4.44 17.33
N GLU A 52 5.08 -5.21 16.79
CA GLU A 52 5.97 -6.06 17.57
C GLU A 52 6.88 -5.23 18.50
N LEU A 53 7.47 -4.19 17.94
CA LEU A 53 8.32 -3.28 18.71
C LEU A 53 7.53 -2.54 19.77
N LYS A 54 6.32 -2.14 19.44
CA LYS A 54 5.44 -1.45 20.37
C LYS A 54 5.05 -2.35 21.54
N ALA A 55 4.79 -3.62 21.27
CA ALA A 55 4.49 -4.58 22.32
C ALA A 55 5.67 -4.74 23.28
N LEU A 56 6.89 -4.76 22.74
CA LEU A 56 8.10 -4.83 23.54
C LEU A 56 8.30 -3.55 24.36
N GLU A 57 8.07 -2.39 23.75
CA GLU A 57 8.17 -1.11 24.45
C GLU A 57 7.18 -1.02 25.60
N GLU A 58 5.94 -1.46 25.40
CA GLU A 58 4.92 -1.45 26.42
C GLU A 58 5.33 -2.30 27.63
N LYS A 59 5.97 -3.45 27.37
CA LYS A 59 6.48 -4.29 28.44
C LYS A 59 7.54 -3.55 29.26
N PHE A 60 8.45 -2.86 28.59
CA PHE A 60 9.51 -2.11 29.28
C PHE A 60 8.95 -0.90 30.03
N ILE A 61 7.97 -0.22 29.44
CA ILE A 61 7.36 0.95 30.05
C ILE A 61 6.55 0.57 31.28
N GLN A 62 5.83 -0.56 31.23
CA GLN A 62 5.03 -1.03 32.35
C GLN A 62 5.86 -1.46 33.55
N ASN A 63 7.12 -1.79 33.33
CA ASN A 63 8.04 -2.21 34.38
C ASN A 63 8.77 -1.06 35.06
N ARG A 64 8.48 0.16 34.73
CA ARG A 64 9.07 1.34 35.37
C ARG A 64 8.39 1.73 36.64
#